data_9b01a2cc6e3801673e60b93d1f8d8fba
#
_entry.id   9b01a2cc6e3801673e60b93d1f8d8fba
#
_cell.length_a   1.000
_cell.length_b   1.000
_cell.length_c   1.000
_cell.angle_alpha   90.00
_cell.angle_beta   90.00
_cell.angle_gamma   90.00
#
_symmetry.space_group_name_H-M   'P 1'
#
loop_
_entity.id
_entity.type
_entity.pdbx_description
1 polymer ?
#
loop_
_entity_poly.entity_id
_entity_poly.type
_entity_poly.pdbx_seq_one_letter_code
_entity_poly.pdbx_strand_id
1 'polypeptide(L)'
;MKQKLTLSPDTFLWRKGTEGLLYESARETMFHFNVTDSIRELCRVFEDYDNLYSASFDPETLDNDARSFINEITTRGFGRITSSETPIISLPPMLNIQHDIKRLKKDPEREIGENVLEYLSSLTIYIGGLCCNKSYFKQIIYPICSEEHLSSETIVRFLDKVWTPSLQRINLVVSDVTDREIIQMEQRLKAYKEQIVFYVLYAGLHDKTTAPYTLAKAGYRVRFICEQPDNVPKAFDMEKPMEKEQRLSLPFGYDLIVRNDREYREWSELVEKLEVKDFAMVPVYDDNKEFFDCNVFLSEADIKQIRLSRREIFAHQAVNIEAFGNLIVMPDGRIYSDVTAPSLGTIDDSIYDLIVRELQENYAWRKIRDSESCKNCVYQWLCPSPSPYERATGKKTVCTFRENGCCLLYTSPSPRD
;
A
#
# COMPACT_ATOMS: atom_id res chain seq x y z
N MET A 1 -49.33 1.31 0.03
CA MET A 1 -48.77 1.24 -1.36
C MET A 1 -47.30 0.87 -1.27
N LYS A 2 -46.91 -0.24 -1.90
CA LYS A 2 -45.49 -0.71 -1.80
C LYS A 2 -44.56 0.31 -2.44
N GLN A 3 -43.49 0.62 -1.75
CA GLN A 3 -42.38 1.44 -2.21
C GLN A 3 -41.13 0.58 -2.40
N LYS A 4 -40.20 1.06 -3.19
CA LYS A 4 -38.93 0.38 -3.47
C LYS A 4 -37.77 1.31 -3.15
N LEU A 5 -36.93 0.92 -2.18
CA LEU A 5 -35.65 1.58 -1.89
C LEU A 5 -34.57 0.92 -2.70
N THR A 6 -33.81 1.69 -3.48
CA THR A 6 -32.65 1.21 -4.25
C THR A 6 -31.42 1.96 -3.77
N LEU A 7 -30.36 1.23 -3.41
CA LEU A 7 -29.07 1.84 -3.08
C LEU A 7 -28.42 2.49 -4.32
N SER A 8 -27.69 3.55 -4.11
CA SER A 8 -26.90 4.19 -5.18
C SER A 8 -25.83 3.23 -5.70
N PRO A 9 -25.45 3.29 -7.00
CA PRO A 9 -24.46 2.40 -7.59
C PRO A 9 -23.10 2.43 -6.91
N ASP A 10 -22.74 3.55 -6.28
CA ASP A 10 -21.47 3.76 -5.58
C ASP A 10 -21.56 3.55 -4.06
N THR A 11 -22.71 3.02 -3.58
CA THR A 11 -22.94 2.73 -2.17
C THR A 11 -22.57 1.28 -1.86
N PHE A 12 -21.69 1.11 -0.88
CA PHE A 12 -21.34 -0.18 -0.29
C PHE A 12 -22.05 -0.34 1.04
N LEU A 13 -22.58 -1.53 1.27
CA LEU A 13 -23.18 -1.94 2.53
C LEU A 13 -22.36 -3.07 3.15
N TRP A 14 -21.86 -2.86 4.34
CA TRP A 14 -21.18 -3.88 5.12
C TRP A 14 -21.85 -4.04 6.47
N ARG A 15 -22.02 -5.29 6.88
CA ARG A 15 -22.67 -5.65 8.13
C ARG A 15 -21.89 -6.76 8.84
N LYS A 16 -21.58 -6.56 10.11
CA LYS A 16 -20.88 -7.53 10.96
C LYS A 16 -21.49 -7.55 12.34
N GLY A 17 -22.12 -8.68 12.72
CA GLY A 17 -22.81 -8.80 14.00
C GLY A 17 -23.93 -7.77 14.16
N THR A 18 -23.76 -6.88 15.12
CA THR A 18 -24.67 -5.77 15.43
C THR A 18 -24.25 -4.43 14.83
N GLU A 19 -23.14 -4.38 14.11
CA GLU A 19 -22.64 -3.17 13.46
C GLU A 19 -22.94 -3.19 11.96
N GLY A 20 -23.25 -2.02 11.40
CA GLY A 20 -23.42 -1.81 9.97
C GLY A 20 -22.75 -0.51 9.51
N LEU A 21 -22.31 -0.50 8.27
CA LEU A 21 -21.67 0.65 7.63
C LEU A 21 -22.18 0.78 6.20
N LEU A 22 -22.67 1.96 5.84
CA LEU A 22 -22.84 2.40 4.47
C LEU A 22 -21.71 3.35 4.11
N TYR A 23 -21.09 3.11 2.97
CA TYR A 23 -20.06 3.97 2.41
C TYR A 23 -20.41 4.30 0.96
N GLU A 24 -20.44 5.58 0.63
CA GLU A 24 -20.70 6.05 -0.73
C GLU A 24 -19.42 6.64 -1.31
N SER A 25 -18.86 5.94 -2.29
CA SER A 25 -17.51 6.18 -2.78
C SER A 25 -17.35 7.39 -3.70
N ALA A 26 -18.44 7.87 -4.35
CA ALA A 26 -18.38 9.05 -5.20
C ALA A 26 -18.37 10.37 -4.39
N ARG A 27 -19.00 10.38 -3.22
CA ARG A 27 -19.04 11.53 -2.29
C ARG A 27 -18.13 11.33 -1.08
N GLU A 28 -17.50 10.15 -0.96
CA GLU A 28 -16.60 9.80 0.13
C GLU A 28 -17.26 9.94 1.52
N THR A 29 -18.55 9.61 1.60
CA THR A 29 -19.33 9.73 2.83
C THR A 29 -19.61 8.38 3.44
N MET A 30 -19.72 8.32 4.78
CA MET A 30 -20.07 7.10 5.49
C MET A 30 -21.16 7.32 6.52
N PHE A 31 -21.92 6.26 6.80
CA PHE A 31 -22.94 6.19 7.82
C PHE A 31 -22.83 4.87 8.58
N HIS A 32 -22.41 4.98 9.82
CA HIS A 32 -22.34 3.86 10.75
C HIS A 32 -23.69 3.71 11.49
N PHE A 33 -24.21 2.49 11.60
CA PHE A 33 -25.51 2.20 12.22
C PHE A 33 -25.49 0.90 13.02
N ASN A 34 -26.38 0.82 14.00
CA ASN A 34 -26.65 -0.41 14.73
C ASN A 34 -27.64 -1.28 13.96
N VAL A 35 -27.37 -2.59 13.89
CA VAL A 35 -28.19 -3.57 13.17
C VAL A 35 -29.22 -4.17 14.13
N THR A 36 -30.43 -3.62 14.15
CA THR A 36 -31.61 -4.24 14.80
C THR A 36 -32.18 -5.35 13.90
N ASP A 37 -33.13 -6.13 14.39
CA ASP A 37 -33.69 -7.25 13.62
C ASP A 37 -34.38 -6.79 12.33
N SER A 38 -35.13 -5.70 12.37
CA SER A 38 -35.79 -5.12 11.20
C SER A 38 -34.78 -4.55 10.17
N ILE A 39 -33.72 -3.88 10.65
CA ILE A 39 -32.64 -3.39 9.80
C ILE A 39 -31.87 -4.58 9.19
N ARG A 40 -31.68 -5.67 9.97
CA ARG A 40 -31.05 -6.90 9.49
C ARG A 40 -31.77 -7.52 8.31
N GLU A 41 -33.10 -7.57 8.37
CA GLU A 41 -33.92 -8.09 7.28
C GLU A 41 -33.82 -7.22 6.03
N LEU A 42 -33.84 -5.89 6.16
CA LEU A 42 -33.59 -4.99 5.02
C LEU A 42 -32.19 -5.18 4.42
N CYS A 43 -31.15 -5.27 5.26
CA CYS A 43 -29.79 -5.50 4.79
C CYS A 43 -29.66 -6.84 4.04
N ARG A 44 -30.31 -7.92 4.51
CA ARG A 44 -30.31 -9.20 3.79
C ARG A 44 -30.88 -9.08 2.38
N VAL A 45 -31.96 -8.29 2.22
CA VAL A 45 -32.53 -8.06 0.90
C VAL A 45 -31.57 -7.30 -0.01
N PHE A 46 -30.83 -6.30 0.51
CA PHE A 46 -29.81 -5.60 -0.28
C PHE A 46 -28.56 -6.45 -0.57
N GLU A 47 -28.19 -7.36 0.32
CA GLU A 47 -27.04 -8.27 0.15
C GLU A 47 -27.31 -9.39 -0.87
N ASP A 48 -28.56 -9.67 -1.17
CA ASP A 48 -28.96 -10.62 -2.19
C ASP A 48 -28.85 -9.98 -3.58
N TYR A 49 -27.97 -10.51 -4.40
CA TYR A 49 -27.68 -9.99 -5.76
C TYR A 49 -28.88 -10.05 -6.69
N ASP A 50 -29.81 -11.00 -6.48
CA ASP A 50 -31.02 -11.12 -7.29
C ASP A 50 -31.96 -9.91 -7.13
N ASN A 51 -31.86 -9.21 -6.01
CA ASN A 51 -32.62 -8.00 -5.71
C ASN A 51 -31.98 -6.71 -6.29
N LEU A 52 -30.81 -6.80 -6.93
CA LEU A 52 -30.10 -5.66 -7.55
C LEU A 52 -30.00 -4.46 -6.60
N TYR A 53 -29.60 -4.69 -5.36
CA TYR A 53 -29.46 -3.68 -4.30
C TYR A 53 -30.75 -2.89 -4.03
N SER A 54 -31.91 -3.52 -4.20
CA SER A 54 -33.22 -2.92 -4.00
C SER A 54 -34.06 -3.71 -3.00
N ALA A 55 -34.78 -3.02 -2.14
CA ALA A 55 -35.74 -3.61 -1.20
C ALA A 55 -37.15 -3.02 -1.39
N SER A 56 -38.14 -3.86 -1.57
CA SER A 56 -39.54 -3.46 -1.59
C SER A 56 -40.14 -3.52 -0.18
N PHE A 57 -40.84 -2.48 0.24
CA PHE A 57 -41.43 -2.38 1.57
C PHE A 57 -42.78 -1.67 1.54
N ASP A 58 -43.56 -1.91 2.56
CA ASP A 58 -44.80 -1.15 2.82
C ASP A 58 -44.53 -0.17 3.98
N PRO A 59 -44.64 1.15 3.77
CA PRO A 59 -44.36 2.15 4.80
C PRO A 59 -45.22 1.99 6.08
N GLU A 60 -46.43 1.39 5.96
CA GLU A 60 -47.33 1.21 7.06
C GLU A 60 -46.91 0.06 7.99
N THR A 61 -46.16 -0.92 7.46
CA THR A 61 -45.73 -2.11 8.22
C THR A 61 -44.34 -1.98 8.83
N LEU A 62 -43.62 -0.90 8.53
CA LEU A 62 -42.29 -0.65 9.07
C LEU A 62 -42.35 -0.25 10.56
N ASP A 63 -41.47 -0.83 11.36
CA ASP A 63 -41.17 -0.33 12.69
C ASP A 63 -40.39 0.98 12.67
N ASN A 64 -40.13 1.57 13.81
CA ASN A 64 -39.45 2.84 13.93
C ASN A 64 -37.98 2.78 13.49
N ASP A 65 -37.30 1.66 13.76
CA ASP A 65 -35.90 1.49 13.42
C ASP A 65 -35.71 1.40 11.91
N ALA A 66 -36.49 0.54 11.24
CA ALA A 66 -36.45 0.41 9.77
C ALA A 66 -36.84 1.73 9.07
N ARG A 67 -37.86 2.42 9.61
CA ARG A 67 -38.26 3.73 9.06
C ARG A 67 -37.19 4.77 9.22
N SER A 68 -36.55 4.86 10.38
CA SER A 68 -35.41 5.76 10.63
C SER A 68 -34.23 5.44 9.71
N PHE A 69 -33.90 4.17 9.56
CA PHE A 69 -32.82 3.71 8.70
C PHE A 69 -33.06 4.06 7.22
N ILE A 70 -34.27 3.83 6.71
CA ILE A 70 -34.65 4.20 5.34
C ILE A 70 -34.56 5.72 5.14
N ASN A 71 -35.00 6.50 6.13
CA ASN A 71 -34.90 7.95 6.09
C ASN A 71 -33.45 8.44 6.05
N GLU A 72 -32.56 7.85 6.87
CA GLU A 72 -31.13 8.15 6.85
C GLU A 72 -30.49 7.82 5.49
N ILE A 73 -30.80 6.63 4.92
CA ILE A 73 -30.31 6.24 3.58
C ILE A 73 -30.70 7.27 2.53
N THR A 74 -31.95 7.71 2.54
CA THR A 74 -32.48 8.63 1.52
C THR A 74 -31.97 10.05 1.72
N THR A 75 -32.01 10.56 2.96
CA THR A 75 -31.60 11.92 3.29
C THR A 75 -30.09 12.14 3.05
N ARG A 76 -29.28 11.17 3.39
CA ARG A 76 -27.83 11.19 3.16
C ARG A 76 -27.44 10.80 1.73
N GLY A 77 -28.39 10.36 0.91
CA GLY A 77 -28.21 10.03 -0.50
C GLY A 77 -27.49 8.70 -0.76
N PHE A 78 -27.46 7.77 0.20
CA PHE A 78 -26.97 6.40 -0.03
C PHE A 78 -27.90 5.57 -0.91
N GLY A 79 -29.14 6.00 -1.09
CA GLY A 79 -30.14 5.38 -1.92
C GLY A 79 -31.33 6.31 -2.17
N ARG A 80 -32.29 5.81 -2.94
CA ARG A 80 -33.50 6.55 -3.29
C ARG A 80 -34.73 5.67 -3.30
N ILE A 81 -35.87 6.24 -2.90
CA ILE A 81 -37.15 5.59 -3.05
C ILE A 81 -37.65 5.83 -4.47
N THR A 82 -38.04 4.77 -5.16
CA THR A 82 -38.57 4.82 -6.52
C THR A 82 -39.90 4.06 -6.59
N SER A 83 -40.79 4.53 -7.45
CA SER A 83 -41.98 3.80 -7.85
C SER A 83 -41.78 3.03 -9.16
N SER A 84 -40.60 3.13 -9.78
CA SER A 84 -40.27 2.49 -11.04
C SER A 84 -39.86 1.03 -10.85
N GLU A 85 -40.38 0.14 -11.69
CA GLU A 85 -40.00 -1.27 -11.73
C GLU A 85 -38.62 -1.49 -12.38
N THR A 86 -38.09 -0.49 -13.08
CA THR A 86 -36.82 -0.60 -13.79
C THR A 86 -35.64 -0.54 -12.80
N PRO A 87 -34.87 -1.60 -12.62
CA PRO A 87 -33.73 -1.60 -11.75
C PRO A 87 -32.58 -0.75 -12.32
N ILE A 88 -31.86 -0.05 -11.42
CA ILE A 88 -30.58 0.55 -11.79
C ILE A 88 -29.53 -0.53 -11.61
N ILE A 89 -28.98 -1.00 -12.73
CA ILE A 89 -27.92 -2.00 -12.73
C ILE A 89 -26.57 -1.29 -12.73
N SER A 90 -25.76 -1.57 -11.72
CA SER A 90 -24.36 -1.17 -11.68
C SER A 90 -23.48 -2.39 -11.57
N LEU A 91 -22.67 -2.63 -12.58
CA LEU A 91 -21.71 -3.73 -12.56
C LEU A 91 -20.48 -3.32 -11.74
N PRO A 92 -20.01 -4.16 -10.80
CA PRO A 92 -18.75 -3.91 -10.10
C PRO A 92 -17.58 -3.94 -11.11
N PRO A 93 -16.53 -3.13 -10.92
CA PRO A 93 -15.32 -3.25 -11.72
C PRO A 93 -14.71 -4.62 -11.50
N MET A 94 -14.34 -5.29 -12.61
CA MET A 94 -13.70 -6.60 -12.56
C MET A 94 -12.20 -6.42 -12.78
N LEU A 95 -11.39 -6.90 -11.83
CA LEU A 95 -9.95 -6.93 -11.99
C LEU A 95 -9.55 -8.19 -12.76
N ASN A 96 -8.70 -8.06 -13.79
CA ASN A 96 -8.24 -9.18 -14.61
C ASN A 96 -7.65 -10.31 -13.76
N ILE A 97 -6.91 -9.97 -12.72
CA ILE A 97 -6.32 -10.93 -11.80
C ILE A 97 -7.35 -11.87 -11.15
N GLN A 98 -8.58 -11.43 -10.91
CA GLN A 98 -9.63 -12.31 -10.36
C GLN A 98 -10.04 -13.41 -11.34
N HIS A 99 -9.99 -13.13 -12.65
CA HIS A 99 -10.22 -14.11 -13.69
C HIS A 99 -9.07 -15.11 -13.75
N ASP A 100 -7.85 -14.65 -13.74
CA ASP A 100 -6.67 -15.48 -13.85
C ASP A 100 -6.56 -16.44 -12.69
N ILE A 101 -6.84 -15.98 -11.47
CA ILE A 101 -6.89 -16.84 -10.27
C ILE A 101 -8.00 -17.89 -10.38
N LYS A 102 -9.19 -17.54 -10.90
CA LYS A 102 -10.24 -18.53 -11.10
C LYS A 102 -9.85 -19.58 -12.13
N ARG A 103 -9.12 -19.19 -13.17
CA ARG A 103 -8.58 -20.13 -14.19
C ARG A 103 -7.54 -21.05 -13.57
N LEU A 104 -6.56 -20.53 -12.84
CA LEU A 104 -5.53 -21.32 -12.15
C LEU A 104 -6.13 -22.35 -11.17
N LYS A 105 -7.18 -21.98 -10.45
CA LYS A 105 -7.87 -22.91 -9.52
C LYS A 105 -8.60 -24.04 -10.24
N LYS A 106 -9.07 -23.80 -11.47
CA LYS A 106 -9.79 -24.83 -12.27
C LYS A 106 -8.85 -25.76 -12.99
N ASP A 107 -7.74 -25.24 -13.47
CA ASP A 107 -6.76 -25.96 -14.26
C ASP A 107 -5.37 -25.35 -14.00
N PRO A 108 -4.63 -25.90 -13.00
CA PRO A 108 -3.30 -25.42 -12.63
C PRO A 108 -2.25 -25.56 -13.74
N GLU A 109 -2.46 -26.47 -14.71
CA GLU A 109 -1.56 -26.70 -15.84
C GLU A 109 -1.89 -25.81 -17.05
N ARG A 110 -3.00 -25.09 -16.97
CA ARG A 110 -3.41 -24.19 -18.07
C ARG A 110 -2.58 -22.91 -18.03
N GLU A 111 -1.99 -22.57 -19.16
CA GLU A 111 -1.33 -21.28 -19.34
C GLU A 111 -2.30 -20.12 -19.04
N ILE A 112 -1.92 -19.28 -18.12
CA ILE A 112 -2.52 -17.96 -17.95
C ILE A 112 -1.94 -17.12 -19.09
N GLY A 113 -2.76 -16.50 -19.92
CA GLY A 113 -2.30 -15.82 -21.12
C GLY A 113 -1.15 -14.81 -20.88
N GLU A 114 -0.53 -14.34 -21.94
CA GLU A 114 0.66 -13.45 -21.93
C GLU A 114 0.49 -12.19 -21.06
N ASN A 115 -0.74 -11.75 -20.81
CA ASN A 115 -1.08 -10.59 -20.00
C ASN A 115 -0.66 -10.69 -18.51
N VAL A 116 -0.25 -11.88 -18.04
CA VAL A 116 0.27 -12.05 -16.66
C VAL A 116 1.51 -11.18 -16.41
N LEU A 117 2.33 -10.97 -17.45
CA LEU A 117 3.51 -10.11 -17.36
C LEU A 117 3.15 -8.63 -17.10
N GLU A 118 1.96 -8.20 -17.50
CA GLU A 118 1.47 -6.83 -17.25
C GLU A 118 1.21 -6.54 -15.77
N TYR A 119 1.14 -7.56 -14.94
CA TYR A 119 1.01 -7.38 -13.48
C TYR A 119 2.29 -6.89 -12.84
N LEU A 120 3.46 -7.12 -13.45
CA LEU A 120 4.72 -6.61 -12.93
C LEU A 120 4.83 -5.10 -13.19
N SER A 121 4.67 -4.31 -12.15
CA SER A 121 4.71 -2.85 -12.22
C SER A 121 5.98 -2.25 -11.62
N SER A 122 6.64 -2.97 -10.71
CA SER A 122 7.85 -2.50 -10.05
C SER A 122 8.81 -3.64 -9.70
N LEU A 123 10.10 -3.27 -9.64
CA LEU A 123 11.18 -4.11 -9.18
C LEU A 123 11.96 -3.39 -8.08
N THR A 124 12.36 -4.11 -7.05
CA THR A 124 13.33 -3.62 -6.06
C THR A 124 14.54 -4.54 -6.10
N ILE A 125 15.69 -4.03 -6.55
CA ILE A 125 16.93 -4.80 -6.74
C ILE A 125 17.94 -4.35 -5.69
N TYR A 126 18.29 -5.26 -4.80
CA TYR A 126 19.36 -5.06 -3.82
C TYR A 126 20.68 -5.48 -4.43
N ILE A 127 21.59 -4.53 -4.59
CA ILE A 127 22.86 -4.77 -5.27
C ILE A 127 23.83 -5.56 -4.37
N GLY A 128 23.76 -5.35 -3.05
CA GLY A 128 24.69 -5.94 -2.08
C GLY A 128 25.77 -4.95 -1.68
N GLY A 129 26.68 -5.38 -0.82
CA GLY A 129 27.77 -4.58 -0.28
C GLY A 129 27.84 -4.62 1.25
N LEU A 130 28.92 -4.09 1.81
CA LEU A 130 29.16 -4.04 3.25
C LEU A 130 28.58 -2.74 3.82
N CYS A 131 27.46 -2.82 4.53
CA CYS A 131 26.84 -1.69 5.21
C CYS A 131 26.49 -2.04 6.67
N CYS A 132 25.63 -1.26 7.28
CA CYS A 132 25.17 -1.51 8.64
C CYS A 132 24.35 -2.82 8.74
N ASN A 133 24.50 -3.51 9.86
CA ASN A 133 23.84 -4.81 10.11
C ASN A 133 22.40 -4.67 10.64
N LYS A 134 21.59 -3.80 10.00
CA LYS A 134 20.19 -3.58 10.38
C LYS A 134 19.24 -4.32 9.45
N SER A 135 18.19 -4.92 9.98
CA SER A 135 17.20 -5.68 9.22
C SER A 135 16.01 -4.84 8.74
N TYR A 136 16.18 -3.52 8.62
CA TYR A 136 15.11 -2.60 8.21
C TYR A 136 14.58 -2.88 6.81
N PHE A 137 15.37 -3.51 5.94
CA PHE A 137 14.93 -3.93 4.61
C PHE A 137 13.69 -4.86 4.61
N LYS A 138 13.35 -5.46 5.75
CA LYS A 138 12.12 -6.24 5.92
C LYS A 138 10.87 -5.39 6.11
N GLN A 139 11.04 -4.10 6.38
CA GLN A 139 9.97 -3.15 6.67
C GLN A 139 9.85 -2.08 5.57
N ILE A 140 10.99 -1.58 5.10
CA ILE A 140 11.12 -0.46 4.16
C ILE A 140 12.19 -0.77 3.11
N ILE A 141 12.31 0.06 2.08
CA ILE A 141 13.47 0.01 1.18
C ILE A 141 14.69 0.50 1.98
N TYR A 142 15.62 -0.42 2.26
CA TYR A 142 16.80 -0.15 3.06
C TYR A 142 17.93 -1.10 2.66
N PRO A 143 19.20 -0.63 2.51
CA PRO A 143 20.31 -1.45 2.05
C PRO A 143 20.54 -2.71 2.89
N ILE A 144 21.00 -3.75 2.21
CA ILE A 144 21.30 -5.05 2.79
C ILE A 144 22.80 -5.25 2.88
N CYS A 145 23.27 -5.70 4.04
CA CYS A 145 24.64 -6.18 4.19
C CYS A 145 24.76 -7.59 3.61
N SER A 146 25.53 -7.75 2.56
CA SER A 146 25.79 -9.02 1.89
C SER A 146 27.17 -9.04 1.27
N GLU A 147 27.85 -10.19 1.37
CA GLU A 147 29.09 -10.44 0.64
C GLU A 147 28.83 -10.71 -0.85
N GLU A 148 27.62 -11.14 -1.18
CA GLU A 148 27.18 -11.33 -2.55
C GLU A 148 26.81 -9.99 -3.18
N HIS A 149 27.04 -9.88 -4.48
CA HIS A 149 26.88 -8.63 -5.20
C HIS A 149 26.39 -8.86 -6.63
N LEU A 150 25.34 -8.15 -7.03
CA LEU A 150 24.82 -8.18 -8.39
C LEU A 150 25.61 -7.20 -9.28
N SER A 151 26.29 -7.74 -10.29
CA SER A 151 26.99 -6.89 -11.27
C SER A 151 26.01 -6.10 -12.16
N SER A 152 26.45 -4.95 -12.65
CA SER A 152 25.67 -4.15 -13.61
C SER A 152 25.27 -4.94 -14.86
N GLU A 153 26.10 -5.88 -15.29
CA GLU A 153 25.83 -6.74 -16.44
C GLU A 153 24.71 -7.74 -16.14
N THR A 154 24.73 -8.34 -14.97
CA THR A 154 23.67 -9.26 -14.51
C THR A 154 22.33 -8.53 -14.38
N ILE A 155 22.33 -7.30 -13.84
CA ILE A 155 21.13 -6.47 -13.72
C ILE A 155 20.56 -6.14 -15.10
N VAL A 156 21.37 -5.69 -16.06
CA VAL A 156 20.91 -5.37 -17.42
C VAL A 156 20.33 -6.61 -18.09
N ARG A 157 21.05 -7.74 -18.05
CA ARG A 157 20.56 -9.00 -18.64
C ARG A 157 19.22 -9.44 -18.03
N PHE A 158 19.02 -9.23 -16.74
CA PHE A 158 17.74 -9.51 -16.08
C PHE A 158 16.66 -8.51 -16.52
N LEU A 159 16.94 -7.21 -16.57
CA LEU A 159 16.01 -6.19 -17.03
C LEU A 159 15.56 -6.42 -18.47
N ASP A 160 16.47 -6.84 -19.36
CA ASP A 160 16.14 -7.18 -20.76
C ASP A 160 15.13 -8.32 -20.86
N LYS A 161 15.17 -9.28 -19.91
CA LYS A 161 14.21 -10.40 -19.86
C LYS A 161 12.82 -9.98 -19.34
N VAL A 162 12.78 -9.04 -18.38
CA VAL A 162 11.54 -8.74 -17.63
C VAL A 162 10.86 -7.46 -18.11
N TRP A 163 11.46 -6.77 -19.05
CA TRP A 163 10.97 -5.49 -19.55
C TRP A 163 9.60 -5.62 -20.19
N THR A 164 8.66 -4.83 -19.69
CA THR A 164 7.33 -4.62 -20.30
C THR A 164 6.95 -3.14 -20.13
N PRO A 165 6.03 -2.61 -20.93
CA PRO A 165 5.51 -1.25 -20.75
C PRO A 165 4.84 -1.02 -19.39
N SER A 166 4.42 -2.09 -18.71
CA SER A 166 3.81 -2.05 -17.38
C SER A 166 4.83 -1.84 -16.26
N LEU A 167 6.12 -2.12 -16.49
CA LEU A 167 7.19 -1.92 -15.53
C LEU A 167 7.53 -0.43 -15.42
N GLN A 168 6.92 0.22 -14.44
CA GLN A 168 6.98 1.68 -14.26
C GLN A 168 8.10 2.13 -13.34
N ARG A 169 8.58 1.24 -12.45
CA ARG A 169 9.55 1.59 -11.42
C ARG A 169 10.56 0.49 -11.16
N ILE A 170 11.83 0.87 -11.11
CA ILE A 170 12.96 0.01 -10.77
C ILE A 170 13.74 0.69 -9.64
N ASN A 171 13.64 0.17 -8.43
CA ASN A 171 14.40 0.65 -7.28
C ASN A 171 15.73 -0.11 -7.24
N LEU A 172 16.85 0.60 -7.41
CA LEU A 172 18.19 0.04 -7.23
C LEU A 172 18.70 0.45 -5.85
N VAL A 173 18.84 -0.51 -4.95
CA VAL A 173 19.24 -0.25 -3.57
C VAL A 173 20.74 -0.54 -3.42
N VAL A 174 21.49 0.54 -3.17
CA VAL A 174 22.95 0.55 -3.16
C VAL A 174 23.43 0.64 -1.71
N SER A 175 24.24 -0.32 -1.26
CA SER A 175 24.79 -0.35 0.11
C SER A 175 26.15 0.32 0.20
N ASP A 176 27.08 -0.14 -0.60
CA ASP A 176 28.47 0.36 -0.68
C ASP A 176 28.96 0.10 -2.09
N VAL A 177 28.97 1.13 -2.91
CA VAL A 177 29.38 1.04 -4.30
C VAL A 177 30.41 2.14 -4.58
N THR A 178 31.52 1.74 -5.18
CA THR A 178 32.54 2.71 -5.58
C THR A 178 32.03 3.61 -6.70
N ASP A 179 32.55 4.83 -6.80
CA ASP A 179 32.22 5.76 -7.88
C ASP A 179 32.34 5.09 -9.25
N ARG A 180 33.35 4.22 -9.43
CA ARG A 180 33.61 3.50 -10.70
C ARG A 180 32.45 2.56 -11.06
N GLU A 181 31.95 1.80 -10.10
CA GLU A 181 30.82 0.87 -10.32
C GLU A 181 29.53 1.62 -10.63
N ILE A 182 29.25 2.72 -9.93
CA ILE A 182 28.08 3.57 -10.21
C ILE A 182 28.17 4.19 -11.61
N ILE A 183 29.32 4.67 -12.03
CA ILE A 183 29.52 5.20 -13.39
C ILE A 183 29.30 4.10 -14.45
N GLN A 184 29.76 2.87 -14.18
CA GLN A 184 29.47 1.74 -15.07
C GLN A 184 28.00 1.38 -15.13
N MET A 185 27.31 1.40 -13.99
CA MET A 185 25.86 1.19 -13.93
C MET A 185 25.11 2.27 -14.71
N GLU A 186 25.47 3.55 -14.52
CA GLU A 186 24.87 4.68 -15.24
C GLU A 186 24.89 4.44 -16.75
N GLN A 187 26.05 4.09 -17.30
CA GLN A 187 26.20 3.87 -18.73
C GLN A 187 25.40 2.69 -19.25
N ARG A 188 25.40 1.57 -18.53
CA ARG A 188 24.73 0.33 -18.93
C ARG A 188 23.22 0.39 -18.78
N LEU A 189 22.71 1.10 -17.78
CA LEU A 189 21.29 1.19 -17.46
C LEU A 189 20.56 2.33 -18.18
N LYS A 190 21.23 3.02 -19.09
CA LYS A 190 20.69 4.20 -19.78
C LYS A 190 19.33 3.97 -20.47
N ALA A 191 19.10 2.76 -20.97
CA ALA A 191 17.84 2.39 -21.63
C ALA A 191 16.63 2.41 -20.68
N TYR A 192 16.85 2.21 -19.37
CA TYR A 192 15.82 2.12 -18.33
C TYR A 192 15.78 3.35 -17.42
N LYS A 193 16.48 4.40 -17.77
CA LYS A 193 16.72 5.58 -16.93
C LYS A 193 15.45 6.18 -16.31
N GLU A 194 14.40 6.32 -17.09
CA GLU A 194 13.16 6.97 -16.66
C GLU A 194 12.42 6.18 -15.54
N GLN A 195 12.65 4.87 -15.49
CA GLN A 195 12.04 3.98 -14.50
C GLN A 195 12.91 3.82 -13.25
N ILE A 196 14.22 4.09 -13.36
CA ILE A 196 15.18 3.82 -12.29
C ILE A 196 15.18 4.91 -11.23
N VAL A 197 15.17 4.45 -9.97
CA VAL A 197 15.42 5.24 -8.77
C VAL A 197 16.56 4.58 -7.99
N PHE A 198 17.65 5.29 -7.79
CA PHE A 198 18.73 4.82 -6.92
C PHE A 198 18.43 5.17 -5.47
N TYR A 199 18.47 4.18 -4.60
CA TYR A 199 18.39 4.35 -3.15
C TYR A 199 19.77 4.20 -2.56
N VAL A 200 20.24 5.23 -1.87
CA VAL A 200 21.60 5.32 -1.33
C VAL A 200 21.54 5.63 0.16
N LEU A 201 22.20 4.80 0.99
CA LEU A 201 22.33 5.09 2.42
C LEU A 201 23.25 6.30 2.62
N TYR A 202 22.70 7.36 3.20
CA TYR A 202 23.46 8.58 3.40
C TYR A 202 24.69 8.38 4.31
N ALA A 203 24.54 7.63 5.40
CA ALA A 203 25.63 7.33 6.34
C ALA A 203 26.80 6.54 5.71
N GLY A 204 26.56 5.85 4.59
CA GLY A 204 27.58 5.11 3.83
C GLY A 204 28.39 5.96 2.86
N LEU A 205 28.04 7.24 2.67
CA LEU A 205 28.77 8.13 1.77
C LEU A 205 30.03 8.68 2.46
N HIS A 206 31.17 8.47 1.84
CA HIS A 206 32.42 9.09 2.24
C HIS A 206 32.49 10.54 1.73
N ASP A 207 33.20 11.42 2.44
CA ASP A 207 33.33 12.85 2.13
C ASP A 207 33.79 13.19 0.68
N LYS A 208 34.26 12.21 -0.07
CA LYS A 208 34.73 12.36 -1.45
C LYS A 208 33.88 11.65 -2.50
N THR A 209 32.78 11.01 -2.09
CA THR A 209 31.92 10.26 -3.03
C THR A 209 31.14 11.23 -3.91
N THR A 210 31.35 11.15 -5.22
CA THR A 210 30.66 11.99 -6.22
C THR A 210 29.56 11.24 -6.98
N ALA A 211 29.44 9.94 -6.77
CA ALA A 211 28.54 9.06 -7.49
C ALA A 211 27.07 9.52 -7.52
N PRO A 212 26.43 9.90 -6.40
CA PRO A 212 25.03 10.35 -6.43
C PRO A 212 24.83 11.59 -7.32
N TYR A 213 25.80 12.51 -7.33
CA TYR A 213 25.77 13.69 -8.21
C TYR A 213 25.93 13.33 -9.68
N THR A 214 26.81 12.37 -9.98
CA THR A 214 27.01 11.88 -11.35
C THR A 214 25.71 11.28 -11.88
N LEU A 215 25.02 10.46 -11.09
CA LEU A 215 23.73 9.88 -11.43
C LEU A 215 22.66 10.97 -11.64
N ALA A 216 22.55 11.92 -10.72
CA ALA A 216 21.58 13.01 -10.81
C ALA A 216 21.83 13.90 -12.03
N LYS A 217 23.08 14.26 -12.33
CA LYS A 217 23.47 15.00 -13.55
C LYS A 217 23.17 14.23 -14.82
N ALA A 218 23.31 12.91 -14.80
CA ALA A 218 22.89 12.04 -15.90
C ALA A 218 21.36 11.93 -16.02
N GLY A 219 20.60 12.50 -15.05
CA GLY A 219 19.15 12.60 -15.01
C GLY A 219 18.46 11.39 -14.37
N TYR A 220 19.19 10.54 -13.63
CA TYR A 220 18.57 9.52 -12.79
C TYR A 220 17.98 10.13 -11.53
N ARG A 221 16.89 9.55 -11.03
CA ARG A 221 16.35 9.90 -9.71
C ARG A 221 17.19 9.23 -8.63
N VAL A 222 17.58 9.99 -7.61
CA VAL A 222 18.37 9.50 -6.47
C VAL A 222 17.61 9.83 -5.18
N ARG A 223 17.39 8.83 -4.33
CA ARG A 223 16.82 8.99 -3.00
C ARG A 223 17.85 8.63 -1.93
N PHE A 224 18.08 9.55 -1.03
CA PHE A 224 18.92 9.33 0.13
C PHE A 224 18.13 8.77 1.28
N ILE A 225 18.59 7.68 1.87
CA ILE A 225 18.07 7.15 3.12
C ILE A 225 18.86 7.76 4.26
N CYS A 226 18.19 8.57 5.07
CA CYS A 226 18.80 9.33 6.16
C CYS A 226 18.35 8.77 7.51
N GLU A 227 19.30 8.26 8.31
CA GLU A 227 18.99 7.56 9.57
C GLU A 227 18.91 8.47 10.78
N GLN A 228 19.62 9.61 10.77
CA GLN A 228 19.74 10.51 11.90
C GLN A 228 19.77 11.97 11.45
N PRO A 229 19.03 12.88 12.12
CA PRO A 229 19.02 14.30 11.78
C PRO A 229 20.39 14.97 11.84
N ASP A 230 21.23 14.58 12.79
CA ASP A 230 22.55 15.17 13.03
C ASP A 230 23.56 14.93 11.89
N ASN A 231 23.33 13.90 11.08
CA ASN A 231 24.23 13.54 9.97
C ASN A 231 23.90 14.28 8.66
N VAL A 232 22.71 14.85 8.56
CA VAL A 232 22.19 15.45 7.31
C VAL A 232 22.74 16.84 6.99
N PRO A 233 23.11 17.72 7.96
CA PRO A 233 23.78 18.96 7.60
C PRO A 233 25.00 18.79 6.69
N LYS A 234 25.73 17.67 6.83
CA LYS A 234 26.85 17.34 5.93
C LYS A 234 26.41 16.94 4.52
N ALA A 235 25.22 16.31 4.37
CA ALA A 235 24.66 15.98 3.05
C ALA A 235 24.35 17.23 2.26
N PHE A 236 23.74 18.19 2.93
CA PHE A 236 23.43 19.47 2.32
C PHE A 236 24.66 20.36 2.17
N ASP A 237 25.73 20.11 2.95
CA ASP A 237 27.07 20.75 2.76
C ASP A 237 27.82 20.23 1.54
N MET A 238 27.56 19.00 1.11
CA MET A 238 28.08 18.50 -0.18
C MET A 238 27.51 19.27 -1.38
N GLU A 239 26.41 19.98 -1.20
CA GLU A 239 25.83 20.88 -2.18
C GLU A 239 26.48 22.28 -2.22
N LYS A 240 27.37 22.62 -1.27
CA LYS A 240 28.02 23.94 -1.17
C LYS A 240 28.73 24.46 -2.42
N PRO A 241 29.30 23.62 -3.30
CA PRO A 241 29.90 24.15 -4.54
C PRO A 241 28.88 24.52 -5.62
N MET A 242 27.55 24.27 -5.41
CA MET A 242 26.55 24.57 -6.41
C MET A 242 25.72 25.78 -6.00
N GLU A 243 25.38 26.65 -6.96
CA GLU A 243 24.46 27.74 -6.73
C GLU A 243 23.05 27.24 -6.33
N LYS A 244 22.34 27.99 -5.47
CA LYS A 244 21.02 27.60 -4.90
C LYS A 244 20.02 27.15 -5.98
N GLU A 245 20.03 27.78 -7.16
CA GLU A 245 19.16 27.44 -8.29
C GLU A 245 19.51 26.10 -8.94
N GLN A 246 20.79 25.72 -8.97
CA GLN A 246 21.22 24.43 -9.51
C GLN A 246 20.87 23.26 -8.57
N ARG A 247 20.87 23.49 -7.24
CA ARG A 247 20.47 22.50 -6.24
C ARG A 247 19.00 22.10 -6.37
N LEU A 248 18.12 23.09 -6.58
CA LEU A 248 16.69 22.88 -6.72
C LEU A 248 16.30 22.16 -8.02
N SER A 249 17.23 22.02 -8.97
CA SER A 249 17.01 21.35 -10.26
C SER A 249 17.42 19.88 -10.29
N LEU A 250 18.16 19.38 -9.30
CA LEU A 250 18.58 17.98 -9.26
C LEU A 250 17.45 17.09 -8.74
N PRO A 251 17.28 15.88 -9.30
CA PRO A 251 16.21 14.96 -8.93
C PRO A 251 16.55 14.16 -7.66
N PHE A 252 16.87 14.86 -6.58
CA PHE A 252 17.09 14.27 -5.26
C PHE A 252 15.82 14.17 -4.45
N GLY A 253 15.62 13.02 -3.79
CA GLY A 253 14.62 12.81 -2.78
C GLY A 253 15.24 12.27 -1.49
N TYR A 254 14.50 12.33 -0.38
CA TYR A 254 14.99 11.95 0.93
C TYR A 254 13.98 11.08 1.66
N ASP A 255 14.42 9.90 2.11
CA ASP A 255 13.67 9.02 3.01
C ASP A 255 14.26 9.19 4.41
N LEU A 256 13.53 9.90 5.27
CA LEU A 256 13.95 10.29 6.62
C LEU A 256 13.43 9.27 7.62
N ILE A 257 14.32 8.47 8.20
CA ILE A 257 13.96 7.42 9.14
C ILE A 257 13.50 8.02 10.46
N VAL A 258 12.33 7.60 10.94
CA VAL A 258 11.71 8.09 12.16
C VAL A 258 11.41 6.91 13.10
N ARG A 259 11.90 6.97 14.33
CA ARG A 259 11.69 5.94 15.37
C ARG A 259 10.98 6.47 16.60
N ASN A 260 10.86 7.80 16.73
CA ASN A 260 10.21 8.45 17.86
C ASN A 260 9.79 9.89 17.53
N ASP A 261 8.98 10.50 18.41
CA ASP A 261 8.46 11.87 18.23
C ASP A 261 9.57 12.95 18.21
N ARG A 262 10.69 12.69 18.89
CA ARG A 262 11.82 13.61 18.86
C ARG A 262 12.45 13.65 17.47
N GLU A 263 12.78 12.51 16.89
CA GLU A 263 13.32 12.41 15.52
C GLU A 263 12.35 13.02 14.50
N TYR A 264 11.04 12.76 14.64
CA TYR A 264 10.03 13.35 13.79
C TYR A 264 10.07 14.89 13.80
N ARG A 265 10.16 15.48 14.99
CA ARG A 265 10.25 16.95 15.15
C ARG A 265 11.55 17.50 14.58
N GLU A 266 12.69 16.89 14.91
CA GLU A 266 14.00 17.30 14.42
C GLU A 266 14.08 17.25 12.88
N TRP A 267 13.53 16.19 12.27
CA TRP A 267 13.40 16.09 10.81
C TRP A 267 12.48 17.16 10.22
N SER A 268 11.32 17.40 10.85
CA SER A 268 10.37 18.43 10.39
C SER A 268 10.99 19.81 10.38
N GLU A 269 11.68 20.19 11.46
CA GLU A 269 12.40 21.45 11.57
C GLU A 269 13.52 21.57 10.50
N LEU A 270 14.23 20.47 10.25
CA LEU A 270 15.32 20.45 9.29
C LEU A 270 14.84 20.61 7.84
N VAL A 271 13.80 19.88 7.43
CA VAL A 271 13.26 19.96 6.06
C VAL A 271 12.63 21.33 5.80
N GLU A 272 11.98 21.94 6.80
CA GLU A 272 11.45 23.30 6.71
C GLU A 272 12.59 24.32 6.57
N LYS A 273 13.59 24.25 7.44
CA LYS A 273 14.76 25.13 7.41
C LYS A 273 15.52 25.09 6.09
N LEU A 274 15.61 23.90 5.48
CA LEU A 274 16.37 23.67 4.25
C LEU A 274 15.51 23.74 2.98
N GLU A 275 14.22 24.01 3.12
CA GLU A 275 13.24 24.09 2.02
C GLU A 275 13.23 22.82 1.15
N VAL A 276 13.38 21.63 1.78
CA VAL A 276 13.38 20.34 1.08
C VAL A 276 11.98 20.03 0.55
N LYS A 277 11.86 19.73 -0.76
CA LYS A 277 10.55 19.52 -1.41
C LYS A 277 10.17 18.06 -1.55
N ASP A 278 11.13 17.19 -1.90
CA ASP A 278 10.90 15.76 -2.09
C ASP A 278 11.47 14.98 -0.90
N PHE A 279 10.63 14.72 0.10
CA PHE A 279 10.98 13.89 1.24
C PHE A 279 9.81 13.04 1.70
N ALA A 280 10.12 11.96 2.40
CA ALA A 280 9.17 11.11 3.09
C ALA A 280 9.66 10.85 4.52
N MET A 281 8.79 11.01 5.50
CA MET A 281 9.01 10.51 6.86
C MET A 281 8.72 9.02 6.87
N VAL A 282 9.74 8.19 7.11
CA VAL A 282 9.65 6.73 7.00
C VAL A 282 9.78 6.12 8.38
N PRO A 283 8.67 5.71 9.02
CA PRO A 283 8.73 5.07 10.33
C PRO A 283 9.43 3.72 10.24
N VAL A 284 10.21 3.38 11.26
CA VAL A 284 10.86 2.07 11.40
C VAL A 284 10.59 1.54 12.79
N TYR A 285 10.10 0.29 12.85
CA TYR A 285 9.91 -0.42 14.10
C TYR A 285 11.25 -0.98 14.61
N ASP A 286 11.65 -0.53 15.81
CA ASP A 286 12.87 -0.91 16.50
C ASP A 286 12.56 -0.92 18.01
N ASP A 287 11.67 -1.81 18.44
CA ASP A 287 11.10 -1.94 19.79
C ASP A 287 10.39 -0.70 20.34
N ASN A 288 10.08 0.26 19.50
CA ASN A 288 9.42 1.53 19.79
C ASN A 288 7.88 1.44 19.68
N LYS A 289 7.29 0.45 20.37
CA LYS A 289 5.86 0.11 20.24
C LYS A 289 4.94 1.31 20.50
N GLU A 290 5.21 2.12 21.53
CA GLU A 290 4.39 3.28 21.87
C GLU A 290 4.31 4.30 20.72
N PHE A 291 5.45 4.58 20.08
CA PHE A 291 5.50 5.45 18.91
C PHE A 291 4.64 4.90 17.77
N PHE A 292 4.72 3.59 17.50
CA PHE A 292 3.92 2.96 16.45
C PHE A 292 2.43 2.97 16.77
N ASP A 293 2.05 2.69 18.02
CA ASP A 293 0.64 2.70 18.43
C ASP A 293 0.02 4.11 18.34
N CYS A 294 0.81 5.17 18.56
CA CYS A 294 0.33 6.55 18.52
C CYS A 294 0.40 7.20 17.13
N ASN A 295 1.38 6.82 16.29
CA ASN A 295 1.71 7.58 15.07
C ASN A 295 1.65 6.78 13.76
N VAL A 296 1.68 5.44 13.81
CA VAL A 296 1.73 4.59 12.62
C VAL A 296 0.46 3.76 12.47
N PHE A 297 -0.04 3.21 13.57
CA PHE A 297 -1.27 2.44 13.55
C PHE A 297 -2.50 3.34 13.65
N LEU A 298 -3.57 2.94 12.94
CA LEU A 298 -4.76 3.74 12.78
C LEU A 298 -5.66 3.69 14.01
N SER A 299 -6.09 4.84 14.48
CA SER A 299 -7.20 4.98 15.40
C SER A 299 -8.54 4.83 14.65
N GLU A 300 -9.64 4.68 15.36
CA GLU A 300 -10.97 4.69 14.75
C GLU A 300 -11.27 6.04 14.05
N ALA A 301 -10.78 7.14 14.60
CA ALA A 301 -10.93 8.46 14.00
C ALA A 301 -10.20 8.56 12.65
N ASP A 302 -8.99 7.98 12.54
CA ASP A 302 -8.25 7.95 11.28
C ASP A 302 -9.00 7.14 10.22
N ILE A 303 -9.54 5.98 10.58
CA ILE A 303 -10.30 5.14 9.64
C ILE A 303 -11.55 5.87 9.15
N LYS A 304 -12.22 6.63 10.00
CA LYS A 304 -13.39 7.45 9.61
C LYS A 304 -13.03 8.60 8.66
N GLN A 305 -11.75 8.96 8.56
CA GLN A 305 -11.25 9.96 7.62
C GLN A 305 -10.77 9.38 6.30
N ILE A 306 -10.63 8.04 6.19
CA ILE A 306 -10.22 7.38 4.95
C ILE A 306 -11.25 7.68 3.85
N ARG A 307 -10.75 8.04 2.68
CA ARG A 307 -11.54 8.31 1.48
C ARG A 307 -11.05 7.42 0.36
N LEU A 308 -11.93 6.55 -0.13
CA LEU A 308 -11.61 5.58 -1.18
C LEU A 308 -12.62 5.66 -2.30
N SER A 309 -12.11 5.63 -3.51
CA SER A 309 -12.91 5.42 -4.70
C SER A 309 -13.46 3.98 -4.75
N ARG A 310 -14.49 3.78 -5.55
CA ARG A 310 -15.07 2.46 -5.81
C ARG A 310 -14.01 1.44 -6.27
N ARG A 311 -13.07 1.86 -7.14
CA ARG A 311 -12.00 1.01 -7.66
C ARG A 311 -11.04 0.56 -6.57
N GLU A 312 -10.67 1.45 -5.65
CA GLU A 312 -9.78 1.14 -4.53
C GLU A 312 -10.42 0.14 -3.58
N ILE A 313 -11.72 0.29 -3.26
CA ILE A 313 -12.44 -0.67 -2.42
C ILE A 313 -12.40 -2.07 -3.05
N PHE A 314 -12.68 -2.19 -4.35
CA PHE A 314 -12.59 -3.50 -5.03
C PHE A 314 -11.14 -4.02 -5.10
N ALA A 315 -10.15 -3.14 -5.24
CA ALA A 315 -8.74 -3.53 -5.17
C ALA A 315 -8.40 -4.09 -3.79
N HIS A 316 -8.82 -3.45 -2.69
CA HIS A 316 -8.62 -3.96 -1.32
C HIS A 316 -9.24 -5.36 -1.09
N GLN A 317 -10.31 -5.69 -1.82
CA GLN A 317 -10.95 -7.01 -1.75
C GLN A 317 -10.21 -8.10 -2.54
N ALA A 318 -9.32 -7.74 -3.43
CA ALA A 318 -8.70 -8.67 -4.38
C ALA A 318 -7.19 -8.79 -4.25
N VAL A 319 -6.50 -7.69 -3.94
CA VAL A 319 -5.04 -7.59 -3.96
C VAL A 319 -4.51 -6.80 -2.75
N ASN A 320 -3.25 -7.00 -2.46
CA ASN A 320 -2.49 -6.13 -1.57
C ASN A 320 -1.96 -4.94 -2.37
N ILE A 321 -2.52 -3.76 -2.18
CA ILE A 321 -2.17 -2.56 -2.98
C ILE A 321 -0.70 -2.18 -2.80
N GLU A 322 -0.12 -2.39 -1.61
CA GLU A 322 1.27 -2.05 -1.31
C GLU A 322 2.28 -3.01 -1.97
N ALA A 323 1.89 -4.27 -2.12
CA ALA A 323 2.80 -5.32 -2.59
C ALA A 323 2.54 -5.76 -4.03
N PHE A 324 1.32 -5.54 -4.54
CA PHE A 324 0.91 -6.06 -5.85
C PHE A 324 1.77 -5.50 -6.98
N GLY A 325 2.29 -6.42 -7.79
CA GLY A 325 3.11 -6.08 -8.94
C GLY A 325 4.56 -5.72 -8.61
N ASN A 326 5.00 -5.87 -7.35
CA ASN A 326 6.40 -5.71 -6.98
C ASN A 326 7.10 -7.05 -6.82
N LEU A 327 8.30 -7.18 -7.38
CA LEU A 327 9.23 -8.26 -7.11
C LEU A 327 10.53 -7.70 -6.55
N ILE A 328 11.15 -8.47 -5.66
CA ILE A 328 12.37 -8.10 -4.94
C ILE A 328 13.48 -9.06 -5.35
N VAL A 329 14.56 -8.53 -5.87
CA VAL A 329 15.78 -9.28 -6.25
C VAL A 329 16.83 -9.06 -5.17
N MET A 330 17.31 -10.15 -4.60
CA MET A 330 18.35 -10.12 -3.56
C MET A 330 19.75 -10.20 -4.18
N PRO A 331 20.83 -9.85 -3.44
CA PRO A 331 22.19 -9.89 -3.96
C PRO A 331 22.66 -11.26 -4.47
N ASP A 332 22.09 -12.35 -3.92
CA ASP A 332 22.33 -13.74 -4.33
C ASP A 332 21.55 -14.16 -5.59
N GLY A 333 20.83 -13.22 -6.22
CA GLY A 333 20.00 -13.46 -7.41
C GLY A 333 18.66 -14.12 -7.14
N ARG A 334 18.28 -14.41 -5.90
CA ARG A 334 16.94 -14.93 -5.58
C ARG A 334 15.89 -13.84 -5.69
N ILE A 335 14.69 -14.26 -6.10
CA ILE A 335 13.54 -13.36 -6.30
C ILE A 335 12.43 -13.67 -5.31
N TYR A 336 11.85 -12.61 -4.75
CA TYR A 336 10.79 -12.66 -3.75
C TYR A 336 9.68 -11.66 -4.11
N SER A 337 8.46 -11.95 -3.67
CA SER A 337 7.40 -10.93 -3.54
C SER A 337 7.33 -10.38 -2.11
N ASP A 338 7.82 -11.17 -1.15
CA ASP A 338 7.99 -10.83 0.26
C ASP A 338 9.27 -11.50 0.78
N VAL A 339 10.24 -10.72 1.23
CA VAL A 339 11.56 -11.22 1.70
C VAL A 339 11.47 -12.11 2.95
N THR A 340 10.33 -12.16 3.60
CA THR A 340 10.06 -13.04 4.76
C THR A 340 9.41 -14.36 4.36
N ALA A 341 9.04 -14.52 3.10
CA ALA A 341 8.45 -15.71 2.51
C ALA A 341 9.53 -16.54 1.76
N PRO A 342 9.21 -17.76 1.32
CA PRO A 342 10.08 -18.51 0.44
C PRO A 342 10.36 -17.79 -0.88
N SER A 343 11.53 -18.02 -1.46
CA SER A 343 11.90 -17.50 -2.76
C SER A 343 10.96 -18.03 -3.85
N LEU A 344 10.58 -17.17 -4.79
CA LEU A 344 9.87 -17.55 -6.00
C LEU A 344 10.77 -18.26 -7.01
N GLY A 345 12.07 -18.03 -6.94
CA GLY A 345 13.11 -18.57 -7.83
C GLY A 345 14.28 -17.60 -7.92
N THR A 346 14.95 -17.57 -9.06
CA THR A 346 16.16 -16.79 -9.30
C THR A 346 16.04 -15.91 -10.56
N ILE A 347 16.99 -15.01 -10.76
CA ILE A 347 17.11 -14.16 -11.97
C ILE A 347 17.30 -14.96 -13.27
N ASP A 348 17.66 -16.24 -13.18
CA ASP A 348 17.85 -17.10 -14.35
C ASP A 348 16.53 -17.79 -14.76
N ASP A 349 15.56 -17.87 -13.87
CA ASP A 349 14.26 -18.46 -14.13
C ASP A 349 13.41 -17.58 -15.08
N SER A 350 12.34 -18.15 -15.64
CA SER A 350 11.36 -17.44 -16.43
C SER A 350 10.55 -16.47 -15.55
N ILE A 351 10.50 -15.20 -15.92
CA ILE A 351 9.67 -14.21 -15.20
C ILE A 351 8.19 -14.60 -15.16
N TYR A 352 7.69 -15.23 -16.23
CA TYR A 352 6.34 -15.75 -16.30
C TYR A 352 6.10 -16.77 -15.17
N ASP A 353 7.00 -17.74 -15.02
CA ASP A 353 6.87 -18.78 -14.00
C ASP A 353 6.96 -18.22 -12.57
N LEU A 354 7.79 -17.20 -12.36
CA LEU A 354 7.90 -16.50 -11.09
C LEU A 354 6.59 -15.81 -10.71
N ILE A 355 5.97 -15.10 -11.66
CA ILE A 355 4.69 -14.42 -11.45
C ILE A 355 3.56 -15.44 -11.22
N VAL A 356 3.51 -16.50 -12.04
CA VAL A 356 2.52 -17.58 -11.87
C VAL A 356 2.66 -18.21 -10.48
N ARG A 357 3.89 -18.47 -10.02
CA ARG A 357 4.15 -18.99 -8.67
C ARG A 357 3.64 -18.04 -7.59
N GLU A 358 3.89 -16.72 -7.70
CA GLU A 358 3.33 -15.76 -6.76
C GLU A 358 1.78 -15.78 -6.77
N LEU A 359 1.17 -15.89 -7.93
CA LEU A 359 -0.30 -15.98 -8.04
C LEU A 359 -0.86 -17.28 -7.44
N GLN A 360 -0.12 -18.37 -7.47
CA GLN A 360 -0.51 -19.65 -6.87
C GLN A 360 -0.28 -19.66 -5.36
N GLU A 361 0.93 -19.34 -4.92
CA GLU A 361 1.35 -19.42 -3.52
C GLU A 361 0.83 -18.26 -2.67
N ASN A 362 0.61 -17.09 -3.29
CA ASN A 362 0.09 -15.90 -2.63
C ASN A 362 0.96 -15.45 -1.44
N TYR A 363 2.25 -15.23 -1.68
CA TYR A 363 3.15 -14.78 -0.61
C TYR A 363 2.94 -13.32 -0.23
N ALA A 364 2.61 -12.44 -1.21
CA ALA A 364 2.39 -11.00 -0.97
C ALA A 364 1.22 -10.39 -1.76
N TRP A 365 1.15 -10.62 -3.07
CA TRP A 365 0.33 -9.83 -3.99
C TRP A 365 -1.17 -9.86 -3.73
N ARG A 366 -1.68 -10.94 -3.16
CA ARG A 366 -3.10 -11.14 -2.85
C ARG A 366 -3.37 -11.29 -1.35
N LYS A 367 -2.42 -10.86 -0.50
CA LYS A 367 -2.63 -10.79 0.96
C LYS A 367 -3.57 -9.64 1.27
N ILE A 368 -4.83 -9.94 1.47
CA ILE A 368 -5.87 -8.97 1.85
C ILE A 368 -6.10 -8.99 3.37
N ARG A 369 -6.92 -8.07 3.87
CA ARG A 369 -7.30 -8.01 5.29
C ARG A 369 -8.31 -9.09 5.64
N ASP A 370 -7.84 -10.29 5.85
CA ASP A 370 -8.64 -11.47 6.12
C ASP A 370 -8.35 -12.13 7.49
N SER A 371 -7.59 -11.46 8.38
CA SER A 371 -7.43 -11.90 9.76
C SER A 371 -8.81 -11.97 10.45
N GLU A 372 -8.95 -12.80 11.48
CA GLU A 372 -10.24 -13.01 12.17
C GLU A 372 -10.84 -11.71 12.68
N SER A 373 -10.02 -10.83 13.26
CA SER A 373 -10.44 -9.50 13.71
C SER A 373 -10.95 -8.62 12.58
N CYS A 374 -10.26 -8.65 11.41
CA CYS A 374 -10.63 -7.85 10.25
C CYS A 374 -11.87 -8.41 9.54
N LYS A 375 -12.01 -9.72 9.41
CA LYS A 375 -13.21 -10.36 8.82
C LYS A 375 -14.49 -9.96 9.54
N ASN A 376 -14.41 -9.72 10.85
CA ASN A 376 -15.53 -9.33 11.70
C ASN A 376 -15.65 -7.81 11.90
N CYS A 377 -14.94 -7.00 11.10
CA CYS A 377 -14.94 -5.54 11.18
C CYS A 377 -15.68 -4.91 9.99
N VAL A 378 -16.58 -3.96 10.25
CA VAL A 378 -17.29 -3.22 9.19
C VAL A 378 -16.37 -2.33 8.35
N TYR A 379 -15.20 -1.95 8.88
CA TYR A 379 -14.19 -1.15 8.18
C TYR A 379 -13.20 -1.99 7.37
N GLN A 380 -13.35 -3.31 7.29
CA GLN A 380 -12.40 -4.23 6.66
C GLN A 380 -11.86 -3.74 5.32
N TRP A 381 -12.74 -3.25 4.46
CA TRP A 381 -12.42 -2.87 3.08
C TRP A 381 -12.05 -1.39 2.91
N LEU A 382 -12.21 -0.60 3.96
CA LEU A 382 -11.69 0.77 4.01
C LEU A 382 -10.25 0.82 4.53
N CYS A 383 -9.84 -0.14 5.36
CA CYS A 383 -8.48 -0.18 5.89
C CYS A 383 -7.44 -0.45 4.80
N PRO A 384 -6.23 0.14 4.89
CA PRO A 384 -5.11 -0.17 4.01
C PRO A 384 -4.80 -1.66 3.98
N SER A 385 -4.17 -2.15 2.91
CA SER A 385 -3.70 -3.54 2.80
C SER A 385 -2.73 -3.91 3.93
N PRO A 386 -2.57 -5.22 4.26
CA PRO A 386 -1.58 -5.66 5.22
C PRO A 386 -0.17 -5.17 4.85
N SER A 387 0.53 -4.59 5.81
CA SER A 387 1.83 -3.96 5.63
C SER A 387 2.98 -4.75 6.28
N PRO A 388 4.24 -4.49 5.90
CA PRO A 388 5.40 -5.04 6.59
C PRO A 388 5.46 -4.67 8.08
N TYR A 389 4.89 -3.55 8.50
CA TYR A 389 4.88 -3.10 9.89
C TYR A 389 4.07 -4.01 10.82
N GLU A 390 2.97 -4.58 10.34
CA GLU A 390 2.20 -5.56 11.12
C GLU A 390 3.03 -6.80 11.41
N ARG A 391 3.86 -7.25 10.46
CA ARG A 391 4.79 -8.36 10.69
C ARG A 391 5.92 -7.98 11.63
N ALA A 392 6.51 -6.81 11.46
CA ALA A 392 7.61 -6.35 12.31
C ALA A 392 7.20 -6.22 13.78
N THR A 393 5.98 -5.77 14.04
CA THR A 393 5.42 -5.60 15.38
C THR A 393 4.73 -6.84 15.94
N GLY A 394 4.54 -7.88 15.11
CA GLY A 394 3.76 -9.08 15.47
C GLY A 394 2.24 -8.85 15.56
N LYS A 395 1.75 -7.69 15.13
CA LYS A 395 0.32 -7.37 15.11
C LYS A 395 -0.40 -8.05 13.94
N LYS A 396 -1.69 -8.34 14.13
CA LYS A 396 -2.56 -8.91 13.10
C LYS A 396 -3.43 -7.86 12.41
N THR A 397 -3.38 -6.62 12.87
CA THR A 397 -4.21 -5.51 12.40
C THR A 397 -3.41 -4.22 12.33
N VAL A 398 -3.80 -3.33 11.41
CA VAL A 398 -3.23 -1.98 11.30
C VAL A 398 -3.83 -1.00 12.31
N CYS A 399 -4.87 -1.40 13.04
CA CYS A 399 -5.58 -0.52 13.96
C CYS A 399 -5.28 -0.84 15.44
N THR A 400 -5.44 0.18 16.29
CA THR A 400 -5.19 0.07 17.73
C THR A 400 -6.41 -0.34 18.55
N PHE A 401 -7.62 -0.14 18.04
CA PHE A 401 -8.87 -0.30 18.80
C PHE A 401 -9.50 -1.70 18.74
N ARG A 402 -9.07 -2.57 17.82
CA ARG A 402 -9.61 -3.93 17.66
C ARG A 402 -8.78 -5.05 18.30
N GLU A 403 -7.58 -4.76 18.82
CA GLU A 403 -6.70 -5.79 19.38
C GLU A 403 -7.18 -6.35 20.73
N ASN A 404 -7.98 -5.62 21.50
CA ASN A 404 -8.33 -5.98 22.87
C ASN A 404 -9.63 -6.74 23.02
N GLY A 405 -10.27 -7.21 21.96
CA GLY A 405 -11.52 -7.98 22.09
C GLY A 405 -12.62 -7.26 22.90
N CYS A 406 -12.42 -6.00 23.25
CA CYS A 406 -13.36 -5.21 24.01
C CYS A 406 -14.56 -4.89 23.12
N CYS A 407 -15.68 -5.51 23.41
CA CYS A 407 -16.97 -4.92 23.20
C CYS A 407 -16.86 -3.42 23.48
N LEU A 408 -17.29 -2.61 22.52
CA LEU A 408 -17.54 -1.20 22.74
C LEU A 408 -18.57 -1.07 23.87
N LEU A 409 -18.09 -1.03 25.10
CA LEU A 409 -18.86 -0.42 26.17
C LEU A 409 -18.75 1.09 25.89
N TYR A 410 -19.89 1.65 25.52
CA TYR A 410 -20.13 3.08 25.43
C TYR A 410 -19.45 3.80 26.59
N THR A 411 -18.38 4.51 26.33
CA THR A 411 -18.04 5.66 27.17
C THR A 411 -18.79 6.83 26.58
N SER A 412 -19.88 7.20 27.20
CA SER A 412 -20.57 8.45 26.99
C SER A 412 -19.54 9.59 27.02
N PRO A 413 -19.64 10.59 26.15
CA PRO A 413 -18.82 11.79 26.27
C PRO A 413 -19.11 12.40 27.65
N SER A 414 -18.07 12.51 28.47
CA SER A 414 -18.11 13.30 29.69
C SER A 414 -18.38 14.75 29.28
N PRO A 415 -19.37 15.42 29.87
CA PRO A 415 -19.52 16.85 29.67
C PRO A 415 -18.37 17.53 30.40
N ARG A 416 -17.46 18.10 29.66
CA ARG A 416 -16.52 19.11 30.16
C ARG A 416 -16.61 20.32 29.25
N ASP A 417 -17.22 21.35 29.86
CA ASP A 417 -17.12 22.79 29.70
C ASP A 417 -16.69 23.38 28.36
#